data_7d5f97ee215775889274a4ec059fee02
#
_entry.id   7d5f97ee215775889274a4ec059fee02
#
_cell.length_a   1.000
_cell.length_b   1.000
_cell.length_c   1.000
_cell.angle_alpha   90.00
_cell.angle_beta   90.00
_cell.angle_gamma   90.00
#
_symmetry.space_group_name_H-M   'P 1'
#
loop_
_entity.id
_entity.type
_entity.pdbx_description
1 polymer ?
#
loop_
_entity_poly.entity_id
_entity_poly.type
_entity_poly.pdbx_seq_one_letter_code
_entity_poly.pdbx_strand_id
1 'polypeptide(L)'
;ELCESLGADVIFHPEPEDMYHDPHAFVSIDTLSDTLCGKTRPIHFKGVCTVVSKLFNIVTPDRAYFGQKDAQQLAIIRKMVQDLNFDIQIVGCPIIREEDGLAKSSRNTYLSEEERKAALCLSRAVKAGQDIICKGIKAEEVLTKMREIIEAEPLAKIDYVSMVDALDMQPVEIVEKDVLVAMAVYIGKTRLIDNFSYEV
;
A
#
# COMPACT_ATOMS: atom_id res chain seq x y z
N GLU A 1 -4.15 26.36 2.29
CA GLU A 1 -2.89 26.88 2.88
C GLU A 1 -1.69 25.96 2.60
N LEU A 2 -1.63 24.69 3.10
CA LEU A 2 -0.44 23.83 2.87
C LEU A 2 -0.19 23.54 1.37
N CYS A 3 -1.21 23.10 0.62
CA CYS A 3 -1.05 22.84 -0.82
C CYS A 3 -0.63 24.10 -1.57
N GLU A 4 -1.22 25.22 -1.26
CA GLU A 4 -0.89 26.53 -1.85
C GLU A 4 0.55 26.94 -1.53
N SER A 5 1.01 26.76 -0.27
CA SER A 5 2.40 27.05 0.13
C SER A 5 3.44 26.17 -0.57
N LEU A 6 3.01 25.01 -1.08
CA LEU A 6 3.81 24.06 -1.85
C LEU A 6 3.68 24.26 -3.38
N GLY A 7 2.96 25.29 -3.82
CA GLY A 7 2.82 25.65 -5.24
C GLY A 7 1.73 24.86 -5.98
N ALA A 8 0.74 24.31 -5.28
CA ALA A 8 -0.42 23.73 -5.96
C ALA A 8 -1.32 24.84 -6.54
N ASP A 9 -1.59 24.78 -7.83
CA ASP A 9 -2.41 25.79 -8.52
C ASP A 9 -3.90 25.58 -8.33
N VAL A 10 -4.33 24.30 -8.21
CA VAL A 10 -5.74 23.90 -8.09
C VAL A 10 -5.92 22.82 -7.05
N ILE A 11 -6.95 22.92 -6.24
CA ILE A 11 -7.42 21.86 -5.33
C ILE A 11 -8.80 21.42 -5.81
N PHE A 12 -8.88 20.20 -6.38
CA PHE A 12 -10.14 19.58 -6.75
C PHE A 12 -10.66 18.75 -5.57
N HIS A 13 -11.71 19.21 -4.94
CA HIS A 13 -12.29 18.63 -3.73
C HIS A 13 -13.81 18.51 -3.86
N PRO A 14 -14.32 17.57 -4.69
CA PRO A 14 -15.75 17.34 -4.82
C PRO A 14 -16.32 16.61 -3.60
N GLU A 15 -17.58 16.84 -3.30
CA GLU A 15 -18.32 16.01 -2.36
C GLU A 15 -18.66 14.64 -2.99
N PRO A 16 -18.91 13.59 -2.19
CA PRO A 16 -19.27 12.27 -2.72
C PRO A 16 -20.49 12.31 -3.66
N GLU A 17 -21.47 13.17 -3.37
CA GLU A 17 -22.69 13.37 -4.16
C GLU A 17 -22.40 13.98 -5.53
N ASP A 18 -21.35 14.81 -5.63
CA ASP A 18 -20.91 15.38 -6.92
C ASP A 18 -20.22 14.31 -7.78
N MET A 19 -19.59 13.32 -7.15
CA MET A 19 -18.90 12.25 -7.83
C MET A 19 -19.82 11.09 -8.24
N TYR A 20 -20.90 10.83 -7.50
CA TYR A 20 -21.74 9.66 -7.68
C TYR A 20 -23.24 10.02 -7.70
N HIS A 21 -23.85 9.90 -8.87
CA HIS A 21 -25.29 10.07 -9.09
C HIS A 21 -25.88 8.72 -9.50
N ASP A 22 -26.41 7.94 -8.56
CA ASP A 22 -26.97 6.60 -8.79
C ASP A 22 -26.06 5.71 -9.69
N PRO A 23 -24.84 5.36 -9.26
CA PRO A 23 -23.83 4.77 -10.12
C PRO A 23 -24.16 3.31 -10.48
N HIS A 24 -24.14 2.99 -11.78
CA HIS A 24 -24.30 1.65 -12.33
C HIS A 24 -23.02 1.12 -13.02
N ALA A 25 -22.06 1.99 -13.30
CA ALA A 25 -20.78 1.63 -13.92
C ALA A 25 -19.64 1.63 -12.89
N PHE A 26 -18.85 0.58 -12.90
CA PHE A 26 -17.71 0.40 -11.98
C PHE A 26 -16.51 -0.14 -12.73
N VAL A 27 -15.31 0.15 -12.22
CA VAL A 27 -14.05 -0.44 -12.69
C VAL A 27 -13.54 -1.41 -11.62
N SER A 28 -13.20 -2.62 -12.04
CA SER A 28 -12.59 -3.65 -11.17
C SER A 28 -11.34 -4.24 -11.82
N ILE A 29 -10.43 -4.72 -11.01
CA ILE A 29 -9.24 -5.48 -11.41
C ILE A 29 -9.33 -6.84 -10.75
N ASP A 30 -9.19 -7.89 -11.55
CA ASP A 30 -9.12 -9.27 -11.08
C ASP A 30 -7.66 -9.64 -10.76
N THR A 31 -7.44 -10.71 -10.03
CA THR A 31 -6.14 -11.29 -9.68
C THR A 31 -5.32 -10.42 -8.71
N LEU A 32 -4.90 -9.20 -9.11
CA LEU A 32 -4.10 -8.31 -8.27
C LEU A 32 -4.84 -7.87 -6.99
N SER A 33 -6.16 -7.93 -6.98
CA SER A 33 -7.01 -7.59 -5.83
C SER A 33 -7.32 -8.79 -4.91
N ASP A 34 -6.88 -10.01 -5.25
CA ASP A 34 -7.30 -11.23 -4.54
C ASP A 34 -6.42 -11.56 -3.33
N THR A 35 -5.29 -10.88 -3.20
CA THR A 35 -4.30 -11.07 -2.14
C THR A 35 -4.19 -9.86 -1.22
N LEU A 36 -3.36 -9.94 -0.18
CA LEU A 36 -3.01 -8.82 0.71
C LEU A 36 -4.25 -8.05 1.22
N CYS A 37 -4.26 -6.72 1.03
CA CYS A 37 -5.38 -5.86 1.43
C CYS A 37 -6.69 -6.20 0.71
N GLY A 38 -6.64 -6.68 -0.53
CA GLY A 38 -7.83 -7.03 -1.28
C GLY A 38 -8.55 -8.26 -0.71
N LYS A 39 -7.80 -9.24 -0.20
CA LYS A 39 -8.37 -10.41 0.49
C LYS A 39 -9.16 -10.02 1.74
N THR A 40 -8.66 -9.07 2.52
CA THR A 40 -9.31 -8.61 3.76
C THR A 40 -10.35 -7.52 3.52
N ARG A 41 -10.36 -6.91 2.34
CA ARG A 41 -11.25 -5.81 1.95
C ARG A 41 -11.78 -6.00 0.51
N PRO A 42 -12.64 -6.98 0.24
CA PRO A 42 -12.98 -7.43 -1.13
C PRO A 42 -13.54 -6.37 -2.08
N ILE A 43 -14.24 -5.34 -1.55
CA ILE A 43 -14.83 -4.25 -2.38
C ILE A 43 -13.92 -3.02 -2.50
N HIS A 44 -12.81 -3.00 -1.76
CA HIS A 44 -11.96 -1.81 -1.64
C HIS A 44 -11.39 -1.36 -2.99
N PHE A 45 -10.74 -2.28 -3.70
CA PHE A 45 -10.07 -1.94 -4.95
C PHE A 45 -11.05 -1.64 -6.10
N LYS A 46 -12.25 -2.21 -6.08
CA LYS A 46 -13.32 -1.78 -6.99
C LYS A 46 -13.67 -0.31 -6.78
N GLY A 47 -13.76 0.13 -5.51
CA GLY A 47 -13.95 1.55 -5.18
C GLY A 47 -12.79 2.43 -5.64
N VAL A 48 -11.54 2.01 -5.35
CA VAL A 48 -10.32 2.72 -5.76
C VAL A 48 -10.26 2.86 -7.29
N CYS A 49 -10.38 1.76 -8.04
CA CYS A 49 -10.32 1.80 -9.50
C CYS A 49 -11.40 2.71 -10.09
N THR A 50 -12.61 2.64 -9.54
CA THR A 50 -13.74 3.46 -10.01
C THR A 50 -13.48 4.94 -9.78
N VAL A 51 -13.14 5.34 -8.54
CA VAL A 51 -12.92 6.77 -8.23
C VAL A 51 -11.70 7.33 -8.95
N VAL A 52 -10.61 6.57 -9.03
CA VAL A 52 -9.39 7.02 -9.72
C VAL A 52 -9.64 7.17 -11.23
N SER A 53 -10.37 6.24 -11.86
CA SER A 53 -10.77 6.37 -13.27
C SER A 53 -11.63 7.62 -13.51
N LYS A 54 -12.56 7.94 -12.60
CA LYS A 54 -13.34 9.18 -12.68
C LYS A 54 -12.45 10.42 -12.59
N LEU A 55 -11.52 10.44 -11.63
CA LEU A 55 -10.58 11.54 -11.47
C LEU A 55 -9.69 11.72 -12.71
N PHE A 56 -9.19 10.63 -13.30
CA PHE A 56 -8.39 10.67 -14.51
C PHE A 56 -9.18 11.24 -15.71
N ASN A 57 -10.45 10.87 -15.85
CA ASN A 57 -11.31 11.40 -16.91
C ASN A 57 -11.69 12.89 -16.70
N ILE A 58 -11.80 13.34 -15.44
CA ILE A 58 -12.16 14.72 -15.12
C ILE A 58 -10.97 15.65 -15.28
N VAL A 59 -9.80 15.22 -14.75
CA VAL A 59 -8.59 16.06 -14.68
C VAL A 59 -7.73 15.92 -15.93
N THR A 60 -7.73 14.74 -16.57
CA THR A 60 -6.89 14.38 -17.72
C THR A 60 -5.40 14.74 -17.51
N PRO A 61 -4.76 14.27 -16.41
CA PRO A 61 -3.41 14.68 -16.09
C PRO A 61 -2.38 13.92 -16.94
N ASP A 62 -1.25 14.55 -17.26
CA ASP A 62 -0.10 13.86 -17.88
C ASP A 62 0.56 12.87 -16.90
N ARG A 63 0.52 13.19 -15.60
CA ARG A 63 1.13 12.38 -14.52
C ARG A 63 0.25 12.32 -13.30
N ALA A 64 0.20 11.14 -12.67
CA ALA A 64 -0.45 10.94 -11.38
C ALA A 64 0.53 10.27 -10.39
N TYR A 65 0.57 10.77 -9.17
CA TYR A 65 1.54 10.38 -8.14
C TYR A 65 0.87 9.58 -7.05
N PHE A 66 1.41 8.38 -6.76
CA PHE A 66 0.89 7.48 -5.73
C PHE A 66 2.00 7.00 -4.81
N GLY A 67 1.74 6.97 -3.50
CA GLY A 67 2.72 6.51 -2.51
C GLY A 67 2.96 5.00 -2.59
N GLN A 68 4.23 4.58 -2.61
CA GLN A 68 4.65 3.18 -2.55
C GLN A 68 4.27 2.50 -1.23
N LYS A 69 3.89 3.25 -0.20
CA LYS A 69 3.34 2.69 1.03
C LYS A 69 2.08 1.85 0.78
N ASP A 70 1.23 2.28 -0.13
CA ASP A 70 0.05 1.55 -0.58
C ASP A 70 0.38 0.77 -1.87
N ALA A 71 1.40 -0.11 -1.77
CA ALA A 71 2.06 -0.77 -2.91
C ALA A 71 1.08 -1.57 -3.78
N GLN A 72 0.17 -2.34 -3.19
CA GLN A 72 -0.85 -3.07 -3.94
C GLN A 72 -1.77 -2.11 -4.71
N GLN A 73 -2.17 -0.99 -4.11
CA GLN A 73 -2.96 0.03 -4.80
C GLN A 73 -2.20 0.61 -5.98
N LEU A 74 -0.91 0.91 -5.82
CA LEU A 74 -0.06 1.42 -6.90
C LEU A 74 0.04 0.42 -8.07
N ALA A 75 0.24 -0.87 -7.78
CA ALA A 75 0.28 -1.91 -8.80
C ALA A 75 -1.06 -2.05 -9.54
N ILE A 76 -2.17 -2.05 -8.81
CA ILE A 76 -3.52 -2.10 -9.37
C ILE A 76 -3.80 -0.89 -10.28
N ILE A 77 -3.44 0.31 -9.85
CA ILE A 77 -3.64 1.53 -10.65
C ILE A 77 -2.77 1.52 -11.91
N ARG A 78 -1.51 1.06 -11.83
CA ARG A 78 -0.65 0.90 -13.01
C ARG A 78 -1.27 -0.08 -14.01
N LYS A 79 -1.75 -1.22 -13.52
CA LYS A 79 -2.41 -2.22 -14.38
C LYS A 79 -3.69 -1.67 -15.01
N MET A 80 -4.52 -0.98 -14.23
CA MET A 80 -5.73 -0.33 -14.73
C MET A 80 -5.43 0.68 -15.84
N VAL A 81 -4.41 1.53 -15.65
CA VAL A 81 -3.98 2.52 -16.66
C VAL A 81 -3.52 1.83 -17.94
N GLN A 82 -2.73 0.76 -17.82
CA GLN A 82 -2.27 -0.03 -18.96
C GLN A 82 -3.43 -0.69 -19.72
N ASP A 83 -4.31 -1.40 -19.00
CA ASP A 83 -5.37 -2.22 -19.62
C ASP A 83 -6.49 -1.37 -20.24
N LEU A 84 -6.75 -0.21 -19.64
CA LEU A 84 -7.79 0.72 -20.14
C LEU A 84 -7.24 1.81 -21.06
N ASN A 85 -5.93 1.75 -21.39
CA ASN A 85 -5.25 2.68 -22.28
C ASN A 85 -5.42 4.16 -21.85
N PHE A 86 -5.35 4.44 -20.55
CA PHE A 86 -5.27 5.83 -20.10
C PHE A 86 -3.92 6.43 -20.52
N ASP A 87 -3.96 7.59 -21.14
CA ASP A 87 -2.73 8.33 -21.52
C ASP A 87 -2.17 9.13 -20.32
N ILE A 88 -1.75 8.40 -19.29
CA ILE A 88 -1.29 8.97 -18.02
C ILE A 88 -0.06 8.19 -17.52
N GLN A 89 0.99 8.89 -17.14
CA GLN A 89 2.14 8.29 -16.47
C GLN A 89 1.89 8.14 -14.95
N ILE A 90 1.92 6.91 -14.42
CA ILE A 90 1.82 6.66 -13.00
C ILE A 90 3.20 6.67 -12.34
N VAL A 91 3.42 7.63 -11.45
CA VAL A 91 4.67 7.82 -10.72
C VAL A 91 4.51 7.28 -9.27
N GLY A 92 5.33 6.29 -8.89
CA GLY A 92 5.40 5.81 -7.52
C GLY A 92 6.31 6.68 -6.67
N CYS A 93 5.79 7.26 -5.59
CA CYS A 93 6.56 8.05 -4.64
C CYS A 93 7.09 7.17 -3.50
N PRO A 94 8.37 7.32 -3.09
CA PRO A 94 8.94 6.56 -1.98
C PRO A 94 8.14 6.70 -0.68
N ILE A 95 8.23 5.68 0.18
CA ILE A 95 7.63 5.72 1.51
C ILE A 95 8.32 6.82 2.33
N ILE A 96 7.55 7.80 2.77
CA ILE A 96 8.02 8.80 3.73
C ILE A 96 7.88 8.21 5.13
N ARG A 97 8.93 8.34 5.95
CA ARG A 97 8.97 7.83 7.31
C ARG A 97 9.14 8.98 8.31
N GLU A 98 8.64 8.75 9.52
CA GLU A 98 8.97 9.58 10.68
C GLU A 98 10.45 9.37 11.04
N GLU A 99 11.02 10.24 11.91
CA GLU A 99 12.43 10.16 12.33
C GLU A 99 12.80 8.81 12.97
N ASP A 100 11.84 8.17 13.64
CA ASP A 100 11.98 6.87 14.28
C ASP A 100 11.71 5.66 13.34
N GLY A 101 11.46 5.94 12.06
CA GLY A 101 11.30 4.94 11.00
C GLY A 101 9.87 4.51 10.73
N LEU A 102 8.87 4.91 11.52
CA LEU A 102 7.47 4.56 11.24
C LEU A 102 7.01 5.20 9.93
N ALA A 103 6.39 4.43 9.05
CA ALA A 103 5.81 4.95 7.81
C ALA A 103 4.74 6.00 8.11
N LYS A 104 4.84 7.19 7.49
CA LYS A 104 3.88 8.28 7.68
C LYS A 104 2.48 7.87 7.23
N SER A 105 1.51 8.12 8.10
CA SER A 105 0.09 7.85 7.85
C SER A 105 -0.78 8.77 8.68
N SER A 106 -1.91 9.23 8.13
CA SER A 106 -2.95 9.91 8.93
C SER A 106 -3.46 9.04 10.08
N ARG A 107 -3.39 7.71 9.94
CA ARG A 107 -3.77 6.77 11.00
C ARG A 107 -2.84 6.80 12.21
N ASN A 108 -1.61 7.31 12.08
CA ASN A 108 -0.70 7.44 13.21
C ASN A 108 -1.25 8.41 14.28
N THR A 109 -2.11 9.35 13.90
CA THR A 109 -2.78 10.29 14.84
C THR A 109 -3.82 9.63 15.74
N TYR A 110 -4.24 8.39 15.44
CA TYR A 110 -5.20 7.65 16.26
C TYR A 110 -4.53 6.82 17.35
N LEU A 111 -3.20 6.72 17.34
CA LEU A 111 -2.42 5.94 18.30
C LEU A 111 -2.24 6.70 19.60
N SER A 112 -2.42 6.03 20.75
CA SER A 112 -1.94 6.54 22.03
C SER A 112 -0.40 6.59 22.05
N GLU A 113 0.19 7.21 23.05
CA GLU A 113 1.66 7.25 23.19
C GLU A 113 2.29 5.84 23.30
N GLU A 114 1.60 4.93 23.98
CA GLU A 114 2.03 3.53 24.11
C GLU A 114 1.90 2.80 22.78
N GLU A 115 0.73 2.90 22.12
CA GLU A 115 0.50 2.32 20.80
C GLU A 115 1.46 2.90 19.76
N ARG A 116 1.80 4.20 19.84
CA ARG A 116 2.77 4.83 18.93
C ARG A 116 4.16 4.24 19.05
N LYS A 117 4.60 3.89 20.28
CA LYS A 117 5.87 3.18 20.50
C LYS A 117 5.81 1.75 20.02
N ALA A 118 4.72 1.05 20.30
CA ALA A 118 4.48 -0.31 19.84
C ALA A 118 4.49 -0.41 18.31
N ALA A 119 3.94 0.58 17.59
CA ALA A 119 3.89 0.64 16.13
C ALA A 119 5.28 0.55 15.46
N LEU A 120 6.36 0.87 16.17
CA LEU A 120 7.72 0.74 15.66
C LEU A 120 8.12 -0.73 15.37
N CYS A 121 7.36 -1.71 15.85
CA CYS A 121 7.58 -3.10 15.47
C CYS A 121 7.48 -3.32 13.96
N LEU A 122 6.63 -2.53 13.24
CA LEU A 122 6.49 -2.61 11.79
C LEU A 122 7.81 -2.21 11.09
N SER A 123 8.37 -1.05 11.42
CA SER A 123 9.62 -0.59 10.79
C SER A 123 10.81 -1.49 11.14
N ARG A 124 10.86 -2.03 12.38
CA ARG A 124 11.87 -3.03 12.78
C ARG A 124 11.74 -4.33 11.99
N ALA A 125 10.51 -4.80 11.75
CA ALA A 125 10.25 -5.99 10.95
C ALA A 125 10.64 -5.78 9.47
N VAL A 126 10.31 -4.61 8.89
CA VAL A 126 10.76 -4.25 7.53
C VAL A 126 12.27 -4.31 7.43
N LYS A 127 12.99 -3.64 8.35
CA LYS A 127 14.45 -3.64 8.36
C LYS A 127 15.03 -5.05 8.47
N ALA A 128 14.52 -5.86 9.37
CA ALA A 128 15.00 -7.24 9.54
C ALA A 128 14.74 -8.11 8.29
N GLY A 129 13.61 -7.92 7.60
CA GLY A 129 13.33 -8.58 6.33
C GLY A 129 14.31 -8.15 5.24
N GLN A 130 14.57 -6.84 5.13
CA GLN A 130 15.54 -6.28 4.19
C GLN A 130 16.98 -6.76 4.44
N ASP A 131 17.36 -6.96 5.71
CA ASP A 131 18.70 -7.38 6.07
C ASP A 131 19.02 -8.84 5.66
N ILE A 132 18.00 -9.68 5.50
CA ILE A 132 18.20 -11.12 5.20
C ILE A 132 17.74 -11.53 3.80
N ILE A 133 16.91 -10.74 3.12
CA ILE A 133 16.40 -11.11 1.80
C ILE A 133 17.53 -11.15 0.78
N CYS A 134 17.55 -12.21 -0.02
CA CYS A 134 18.48 -12.37 -1.14
C CYS A 134 17.87 -13.31 -2.19
N LYS A 135 18.42 -13.28 -3.40
CA LYS A 135 18.04 -14.22 -4.44
C LYS A 135 18.21 -15.67 -3.98
N GLY A 136 17.20 -16.50 -4.20
CA GLY A 136 17.19 -17.91 -3.84
C GLY A 136 16.77 -18.22 -2.42
N ILE A 137 16.54 -17.21 -1.54
CA ILE A 137 16.01 -17.44 -0.20
C ILE A 137 14.55 -17.90 -0.26
N LYS A 138 14.15 -18.75 0.68
CA LYS A 138 12.74 -19.10 0.83
C LYS A 138 11.97 -17.93 1.46
N ALA A 139 10.83 -17.59 0.86
CA ALA A 139 9.98 -16.51 1.37
C ALA A 139 9.64 -16.69 2.85
N GLU A 140 9.36 -17.92 3.27
CA GLU A 140 8.99 -18.22 4.67
C GLU A 140 10.10 -17.88 5.67
N GLU A 141 11.37 -17.96 5.30
CA GLU A 141 12.49 -17.56 6.19
C GLU A 141 12.43 -16.05 6.50
N VAL A 142 12.19 -15.23 5.47
CA VAL A 142 12.04 -13.77 5.62
C VAL A 142 10.77 -13.44 6.42
N LEU A 143 9.65 -14.07 6.07
CA LEU A 143 8.35 -13.81 6.70
C LEU A 143 8.32 -14.24 8.17
N THR A 144 8.95 -15.37 8.51
CA THR A 144 9.07 -15.84 9.90
C THR A 144 9.86 -14.84 10.73
N LYS A 145 11.00 -14.34 10.22
CA LYS A 145 11.80 -13.33 10.91
C LYS A 145 11.01 -12.06 11.20
N MET A 146 10.20 -11.62 10.23
CA MET A 146 9.35 -10.44 10.40
C MET A 146 8.24 -10.67 11.42
N ARG A 147 7.57 -11.84 11.36
CA ARG A 147 6.50 -12.20 12.31
C ARG A 147 7.02 -12.26 13.76
N GLU A 148 8.17 -12.89 14.01
CA GLU A 148 8.79 -12.94 15.34
C GLU A 148 8.93 -11.55 15.98
N ILE A 149 9.35 -10.55 15.19
CA ILE A 149 9.54 -9.18 15.67
C ILE A 149 8.20 -8.53 16.00
N ILE A 150 7.17 -8.77 15.18
CA ILE A 150 5.86 -8.17 15.39
C ILE A 150 5.15 -8.85 16.58
N GLU A 151 5.22 -10.18 16.68
CA GLU A 151 4.59 -10.97 17.74
C GLU A 151 5.23 -10.77 19.12
N ALA A 152 6.49 -10.31 19.17
CA ALA A 152 7.12 -9.87 20.39
C ALA A 152 6.52 -8.58 20.98
N GLU A 153 5.71 -7.84 20.22
CA GLU A 153 5.01 -6.63 20.67
C GLU A 153 3.58 -6.98 21.15
N PRO A 154 3.28 -6.88 22.46
CA PRO A 154 2.00 -7.32 22.99
C PRO A 154 0.77 -6.58 22.44
N LEU A 155 0.93 -5.34 21.98
CA LEU A 155 -0.15 -4.54 21.40
C LEU A 155 -0.36 -4.80 19.90
N ALA A 156 0.52 -5.61 19.28
CA ALA A 156 0.45 -5.91 17.87
C ALA A 156 -0.35 -7.18 17.59
N LYS A 157 -1.22 -7.10 16.57
CA LYS A 157 -1.94 -8.26 16.03
C LYS A 157 -1.78 -8.28 14.52
N ILE A 158 -1.11 -9.30 14.00
CA ILE A 158 -0.91 -9.47 12.56
C ILE A 158 -2.25 -9.71 11.87
N ASP A 159 -2.53 -8.94 10.82
CA ASP A 159 -3.57 -9.23 9.82
C ASP A 159 -2.96 -10.10 8.71
N TYR A 160 -1.85 -9.66 8.12
CA TYR A 160 -1.00 -10.47 7.26
C TYR A 160 0.46 -9.99 7.28
N VAL A 161 1.38 -10.90 7.00
CA VAL A 161 2.77 -10.68 6.58
C VAL A 161 3.01 -11.62 5.41
N SER A 162 3.23 -11.09 4.22
CA SER A 162 3.25 -11.86 2.98
C SER A 162 4.31 -11.35 2.01
N MET A 163 4.84 -12.26 1.20
CA MET A 163 5.71 -11.95 0.07
C MET A 163 5.00 -12.37 -1.21
N VAL A 164 4.93 -11.45 -2.16
CA VAL A 164 4.26 -11.65 -3.44
C VAL A 164 5.17 -11.22 -4.59
N ASP A 165 4.93 -11.74 -5.75
CA ASP A 165 5.51 -11.25 -7.00
C ASP A 165 5.13 -9.78 -7.21
N ALA A 166 6.10 -8.96 -7.63
CA ALA A 166 5.88 -7.52 -7.80
C ALA A 166 4.95 -7.15 -8.96
N LEU A 167 4.74 -8.07 -9.93
CA LEU A 167 3.93 -7.82 -11.13
C LEU A 167 2.47 -8.29 -10.96
N ASP A 168 2.30 -9.55 -10.50
CA ASP A 168 0.97 -10.19 -10.46
C ASP A 168 0.37 -10.31 -9.06
N MET A 169 1.13 -9.89 -8.03
CA MET A 169 0.71 -9.92 -6.62
C MET A 169 0.39 -11.32 -6.09
N GLN A 170 0.86 -12.38 -6.77
CA GLN A 170 0.66 -13.75 -6.31
C GLN A 170 1.76 -14.18 -5.34
N PRO A 171 1.45 -15.04 -4.34
CA PRO A 171 2.43 -15.52 -3.38
C PRO A 171 3.63 -16.20 -4.06
N VAL A 172 4.82 -15.99 -3.53
CA VAL A 172 6.05 -16.66 -3.96
C VAL A 172 6.61 -17.53 -2.85
N GLU A 173 7.23 -18.65 -3.22
CA GLU A 173 7.88 -19.58 -2.28
C GLU A 173 9.39 -19.31 -2.17
N ILE A 174 10.02 -18.95 -3.29
CA ILE A 174 11.47 -18.68 -3.39
C ILE A 174 11.65 -17.36 -4.15
N VAL A 175 12.60 -16.54 -3.70
CA VAL A 175 12.90 -15.25 -4.32
C VAL A 175 13.77 -15.47 -5.56
N GLU A 176 13.16 -15.57 -6.73
CA GLU A 176 13.83 -15.73 -8.02
C GLU A 176 13.61 -14.54 -8.96
N LYS A 177 12.71 -13.64 -8.62
CA LYS A 177 12.32 -12.45 -9.36
C LYS A 177 11.94 -11.32 -8.39
N ASP A 178 11.62 -10.16 -8.91
CA ASP A 178 11.23 -9.00 -8.11
C ASP A 178 10.02 -9.32 -7.24
N VAL A 179 10.13 -8.99 -5.95
CA VAL A 179 9.08 -9.27 -4.98
C VAL A 179 8.71 -8.03 -4.18
N LEU A 180 7.46 -8.03 -3.73
CA LEU A 180 6.93 -7.12 -2.72
C LEU A 180 6.73 -7.90 -1.42
N VAL A 181 7.37 -7.45 -0.35
CA VAL A 181 7.11 -7.94 1.01
C VAL A 181 6.24 -6.93 1.71
N ALA A 182 5.01 -7.32 2.06
CA ALA A 182 4.01 -6.42 2.60
C ALA A 182 3.37 -6.97 3.86
N MET A 183 3.03 -6.07 4.78
CA MET A 183 2.34 -6.42 6.00
C MET A 183 1.20 -5.47 6.33
N ALA A 184 0.24 -5.99 7.07
CA ALA A 184 -0.76 -5.22 7.78
C ALA A 184 -0.84 -5.73 9.22
N VAL A 185 -0.80 -4.80 10.16
CA VAL A 185 -0.75 -5.09 11.59
C VAL A 185 -1.71 -4.14 12.32
N TYR A 186 -2.53 -4.68 13.18
CA TYR A 186 -3.30 -3.88 14.13
C TYR A 186 -2.43 -3.55 15.33
N ILE A 187 -2.34 -2.28 15.68
CA ILE A 187 -1.83 -1.81 16.97
C ILE A 187 -3.04 -1.29 17.74
N GLY A 188 -3.44 -2.02 18.77
CA GLY A 188 -4.74 -1.82 19.38
C GLY A 188 -5.87 -1.96 18.34
N LYS A 189 -6.60 -0.86 18.07
CA LYS A 189 -7.67 -0.83 17.06
C LYS A 189 -7.22 -0.28 15.70
N THR A 190 -6.01 0.30 15.63
CA THR A 190 -5.51 0.98 14.45
C THR A 190 -4.77 0.03 13.53
N ARG A 191 -5.30 -0.17 12.31
CA ARG A 191 -4.65 -0.98 11.27
C ARG A 191 -3.61 -0.17 10.52
N LEU A 192 -2.35 -0.54 10.67
CA LEU A 192 -1.21 0.04 9.99
C LEU A 192 -0.69 -0.91 8.91
N ILE A 193 -0.06 -0.35 7.87
CA ILE A 193 0.59 -1.11 6.80
C ILE A 193 2.01 -0.60 6.59
N ASP A 194 2.89 -1.50 6.20
CA ASP A 194 4.24 -1.18 5.73
C ASP A 194 4.69 -2.24 4.71
N ASN A 195 5.72 -1.92 3.94
CA ASN A 195 6.25 -2.83 2.93
C ASN A 195 7.66 -2.44 2.50
N PHE A 196 8.28 -3.32 1.73
CA PHE A 196 9.48 -3.03 0.93
C PHE A 196 9.48 -3.91 -0.32
N SER A 197 10.16 -3.45 -1.36
CA SER A 197 10.42 -4.23 -2.57
C SER A 197 11.87 -4.73 -2.57
N TYR A 198 12.10 -5.88 -3.21
CA TYR A 198 13.42 -6.41 -3.49
C TYR A 198 13.50 -6.76 -4.98
N GLU A 199 14.50 -6.21 -5.66
CA GLU A 199 14.81 -6.44 -7.06
C GLU A 199 15.94 -7.47 -7.17
N VAL A 200 15.82 -8.46 -8.09
CA VAL A 200 16.71 -9.62 -8.22
C VAL A 200 17.83 -9.39 -9.23
#